data_c16fc658e828cb8113ae10f1f83ad051
#
_entry.id   c16fc658e828cb8113ae10f1f83ad051
#
_cell.length_a   1.000
_cell.length_b   1.000
_cell.length_c   1.000
_cell.angle_alpha   90.00
_cell.angle_beta   90.00
_cell.angle_gamma   90.00
#
_symmetry.space_group_name_H-M   'P 1'
#
loop_
_entity.id
_entity.type
_entity.pdbx_description
1 polymer ?
#
loop_
_entity_poly.entity_id
_entity_poly.type
_entity_poly.pdbx_seq_one_letter_code
_entity_poly.pdbx_strand_id
1 'polypeptide(L)'
;MTHLVQLNDAPLTLDDPALLSATSYGHFTSMQVRDGKVRGLDLHLERLDRSSRELFGHGVAADRILTYLRTALASSPSGNLSIRINAFARDRAFVDGTPVEPDLLLTLTDPIEPASEPPRLLAVEHERTAPHLKHTGTFSLTHEIRRARLAGYDNALFYNRDGHVSEASIWNICFATEDRIVWPAAEVLPGITMLTLQAGLEALDVARETVDIPLTAVGDYRAAYLTNSIDPALPVASITSPGGTTQYEPNPDSAALIAGAYLKIPLQEI
;
A
#
# COMPACT_ATOMS: atom_id res chain seq x y z
N MET A 1 10.43 6.63 15.62
CA MET A 1 9.76 6.68 16.97
C MET A 1 8.29 7.01 16.77
N THR A 2 7.38 6.58 17.67
CA THR A 2 5.97 7.00 17.63
C THR A 2 5.82 8.35 18.30
N HIS A 3 5.28 9.35 17.63
CA HIS A 3 5.10 10.70 18.16
C HIS A 3 3.72 10.90 18.77
N LEU A 4 2.69 10.31 18.14
CA LEU A 4 1.31 10.52 18.56
C LEU A 4 0.45 9.31 18.21
N VAL A 5 -0.49 8.97 19.10
CA VAL A 5 -1.60 8.05 18.86
C VAL A 5 -2.89 8.72 19.31
N GLN A 6 -3.84 8.87 18.40
CA GLN A 6 -5.14 9.50 18.67
C GLN A 6 -6.28 8.58 18.24
N LEU A 7 -7.34 8.59 19.04
CA LEU A 7 -8.61 7.94 18.72
C LEU A 7 -9.69 9.03 18.61
N ASN A 8 -10.30 9.19 17.44
CA ASN A 8 -11.34 10.20 17.15
C ASN A 8 -10.95 11.61 17.62
N ASP A 9 -9.73 12.06 17.27
CA ASP A 9 -9.19 13.38 17.61
C ASP A 9 -8.90 13.63 19.11
N ALA A 10 -8.89 12.58 19.92
CA ALA A 10 -8.48 12.63 21.33
C ALA A 10 -7.25 11.73 21.58
N PRO A 11 -6.38 12.07 22.55
CA PRO A 11 -5.31 11.20 22.96
C PRO A 11 -5.83 9.81 23.34
N LEU A 12 -5.15 8.75 22.87
CA LEU A 12 -5.52 7.39 23.23
C LEU A 12 -5.28 7.17 24.73
N THR A 13 -6.30 6.69 25.43
CA THR A 13 -6.18 6.23 26.81
C THR A 13 -6.12 4.70 26.87
N LEU A 14 -5.43 4.15 27.88
CA LEU A 14 -5.28 2.70 28.05
C LEU A 14 -6.57 2.01 28.59
N ASP A 15 -7.62 2.79 28.82
CA ASP A 15 -8.85 2.31 29.47
C ASP A 15 -9.86 1.68 28.49
N ASP A 16 -9.49 1.55 27.20
CA ASP A 16 -10.41 0.96 26.18
C ASP A 16 -9.92 -0.43 25.71
N PRO A 17 -10.20 -1.51 26.47
CA PRO A 17 -9.82 -2.88 26.07
C PRO A 17 -10.57 -3.37 24.83
N ALA A 18 -11.67 -2.73 24.44
CA ALA A 18 -12.40 -3.03 23.20
C ALA A 18 -11.58 -2.68 21.97
N LEU A 19 -10.63 -1.75 22.06
CA LEU A 19 -9.75 -1.37 20.97
C LEU A 19 -8.92 -2.55 20.46
N LEU A 20 -8.39 -3.38 21.36
CA LEU A 20 -7.58 -4.55 20.99
C LEU A 20 -8.38 -5.64 20.28
N SER A 21 -9.66 -5.77 20.58
CA SER A 21 -10.54 -6.76 19.94
C SER A 21 -11.10 -6.29 18.60
N ALA A 22 -11.21 -4.97 18.39
CA ALA A 22 -11.78 -4.37 17.19
C ALA A 22 -10.79 -4.32 16.02
N THR A 23 -9.49 -4.49 16.24
CA THR A 23 -8.45 -4.28 15.22
C THR A 23 -8.32 -5.41 14.19
N SER A 24 -8.98 -6.56 14.37
CA SER A 24 -8.93 -7.67 13.41
C SER A 24 -9.87 -7.49 12.21
N TYR A 25 -10.95 -6.72 12.36
CA TYR A 25 -11.87 -6.38 11.28
C TYR A 25 -11.93 -4.86 11.12
N GLY A 26 -11.34 -4.39 10.04
CA GLY A 26 -11.21 -2.98 9.74
C GLY A 26 -10.32 -2.78 8.53
N HIS A 27 -10.05 -1.53 8.22
CA HIS A 27 -9.16 -1.17 7.11
C HIS A 27 -8.25 -0.02 7.51
N PHE A 28 -7.27 0.27 6.67
CA PHE A 28 -6.35 1.35 6.95
C PHE A 28 -5.79 2.01 5.69
N THR A 29 -5.22 3.17 5.90
CA THR A 29 -4.36 3.82 4.91
C THR A 29 -3.05 4.22 5.58
N SER A 30 -1.95 4.23 4.79
CA SER A 30 -0.64 4.73 5.25
C SER A 30 -0.10 5.69 4.20
N MET A 31 0.42 6.82 4.64
CA MET A 31 0.94 7.87 3.78
C MET A 31 2.22 8.47 4.36
N GLN A 32 3.07 8.97 3.49
CA GLN A 32 4.23 9.77 3.87
C GLN A 32 3.88 11.25 3.73
N VAL A 33 4.03 11.99 4.80
CA VAL A 33 3.90 13.45 4.81
C VAL A 33 5.28 14.06 4.61
N ARG A 34 5.38 15.05 3.74
CA ARG A 34 6.59 15.83 3.51
C ARG A 34 6.18 17.32 3.48
N ASP A 35 6.73 18.10 4.41
CA ASP A 35 6.42 19.52 4.60
C ASP A 35 4.89 19.79 4.68
N GLY A 36 4.17 18.96 5.44
CA GLY A 36 2.72 19.07 5.62
C GLY A 36 1.88 18.64 4.42
N LYS A 37 2.48 18.01 3.39
CA LYS A 37 1.82 17.62 2.14
C LYS A 37 1.91 16.14 1.89
N VAL A 38 0.94 15.61 1.15
CA VAL A 38 0.84 14.20 0.76
C VAL A 38 0.61 14.09 -0.75
N ARG A 39 1.21 13.11 -1.40
CA ARG A 39 0.91 12.79 -2.79
C ARG A 39 -0.26 11.80 -2.85
N GLY A 40 -1.30 12.15 -3.62
CA GLY A 40 -2.52 11.35 -3.70
C GLY A 40 -3.35 11.37 -2.42
N LEU A 41 -3.42 12.52 -1.73
CA LEU A 41 -4.22 12.69 -0.52
C LEU A 41 -5.70 12.40 -0.79
N ASP A 42 -6.24 12.90 -1.88
CA ASP A 42 -7.60 12.63 -2.35
C ASP A 42 -7.88 11.13 -2.49
N LEU A 43 -6.97 10.37 -3.08
CA LEU A 43 -7.07 8.91 -3.20
C LEU A 43 -7.04 8.19 -1.84
N HIS A 44 -6.28 8.72 -0.87
CA HIS A 44 -6.27 8.21 0.50
C HIS A 44 -7.61 8.44 1.19
N LEU A 45 -8.20 9.63 1.03
CA LEU A 45 -9.49 10.01 1.61
C LEU A 45 -10.63 9.19 0.99
N GLU A 46 -10.65 9.06 -0.34
CA GLU A 46 -11.63 8.24 -1.08
C GLU A 46 -11.56 6.77 -0.65
N ARG A 47 -10.35 6.20 -0.52
CA ARG A 47 -10.20 4.82 -0.06
C ARG A 47 -10.75 4.61 1.35
N LEU A 48 -10.51 5.55 2.27
CA LEU A 48 -11.05 5.48 3.63
C LEU A 48 -12.58 5.51 3.61
N ASP A 49 -13.20 6.43 2.86
CA ASP A 49 -14.65 6.51 2.76
C ASP A 49 -15.26 5.26 2.12
N ARG A 50 -14.78 4.84 0.95
CA ARG A 50 -15.27 3.67 0.22
C ARG A 50 -15.15 2.38 1.05
N SER A 51 -13.98 2.14 1.66
CA SER A 51 -13.77 0.92 2.46
C SER A 51 -14.61 0.93 3.74
N SER A 52 -14.86 2.09 4.34
CA SER A 52 -15.74 2.21 5.50
C SER A 52 -17.20 1.93 5.13
N ARG A 53 -17.67 2.43 3.98
CA ARG A 53 -19.03 2.10 3.49
C ARG A 53 -19.21 0.61 3.26
N GLU A 54 -18.21 -0.03 2.67
CA GLU A 54 -18.27 -1.47 2.38
C GLU A 54 -18.25 -2.30 3.66
N LEU A 55 -17.39 -1.99 4.62
CA LEU A 55 -17.20 -2.80 5.82
C LEU A 55 -18.22 -2.49 6.94
N PHE A 56 -18.69 -1.24 7.02
CA PHE A 56 -19.48 -0.77 8.16
C PHE A 56 -20.83 -0.18 7.75
N GLY A 57 -21.14 -0.11 6.44
CA GLY A 57 -22.34 0.53 5.94
C GLY A 57 -22.34 2.06 6.07
N HIS A 58 -21.29 2.66 6.63
CA HIS A 58 -21.16 4.09 6.88
C HIS A 58 -19.78 4.59 6.43
N GLY A 59 -19.75 5.65 5.63
CA GLY A 59 -18.52 6.27 5.15
C GLY A 59 -17.87 7.18 6.18
N VAL A 60 -16.69 7.69 5.84
CA VAL A 60 -15.97 8.70 6.61
C VAL A 60 -15.79 9.95 5.77
N ALA A 61 -16.37 11.05 6.19
CA ALA A 61 -16.26 12.33 5.48
C ALA A 61 -14.80 12.81 5.41
N ALA A 62 -14.38 13.29 4.24
CA ALA A 62 -13.03 13.81 4.01
C ALA A 62 -12.68 14.93 4.99
N ASP A 63 -13.59 15.87 5.24
CA ASP A 63 -13.37 17.00 6.16
C ASP A 63 -13.10 16.54 7.60
N ARG A 64 -13.74 15.44 8.06
CA ARG A 64 -13.45 14.85 9.36
C ARG A 64 -12.01 14.34 9.42
N ILE A 65 -11.58 13.62 8.39
CA ILE A 65 -10.21 13.08 8.32
C ILE A 65 -9.19 14.22 8.27
N LEU A 66 -9.43 15.24 7.43
CA LEU A 66 -8.55 16.40 7.31
C LEU A 66 -8.44 17.18 8.63
N THR A 67 -9.56 17.35 9.35
CA THR A 67 -9.54 17.97 10.67
C THR A 67 -8.64 17.20 11.64
N TYR A 68 -8.77 15.88 11.71
CA TYR A 68 -7.93 15.05 12.58
C TYR A 68 -6.45 15.08 12.18
N LEU A 69 -6.17 15.07 10.88
CA LEU A 69 -4.80 15.18 10.38
C LEU A 69 -4.17 16.54 10.74
N ARG A 70 -4.92 17.66 10.58
CA ARG A 70 -4.43 19.00 10.93
C ARG A 70 -4.15 19.13 12.43
N THR A 71 -5.06 18.65 13.27
CA THR A 71 -4.87 18.65 14.73
C THR A 71 -3.63 17.84 15.10
N ALA A 72 -3.47 16.65 14.52
CA ALA A 72 -2.33 15.78 14.79
C ALA A 72 -1.00 16.39 14.32
N LEU A 73 -0.97 17.01 13.13
CA LEU A 73 0.21 17.67 12.60
C LEU A 73 0.60 18.90 13.42
N ALA A 74 -0.37 19.70 13.87
CA ALA A 74 -0.12 20.86 14.73
C ALA A 74 0.54 20.47 16.07
N SER A 75 0.32 19.24 16.51
CA SER A 75 0.91 18.69 17.75
C SER A 75 2.25 17.98 17.53
N SER A 76 2.69 17.89 16.26
CA SER A 76 3.93 17.19 15.90
C SER A 76 5.13 18.12 15.84
N PRO A 77 6.33 17.69 16.28
CA PRO A 77 7.56 18.48 16.19
C PRO A 77 8.11 18.58 14.77
N SER A 78 7.64 17.80 13.83
CA SER A 78 8.16 17.69 12.45
C SER A 78 7.07 17.75 11.41
N GLY A 79 7.33 18.43 10.27
CA GLY A 79 6.49 18.41 9.08
C GLY A 79 6.66 17.14 8.22
N ASN A 80 7.66 16.30 8.54
CA ASN A 80 7.96 15.06 7.83
C ASN A 80 7.61 13.86 8.70
N LEU A 81 6.62 13.08 8.30
CA LEU A 81 6.05 12.01 9.10
C LEU A 81 5.58 10.84 8.23
N SER A 82 5.49 9.68 8.84
CA SER A 82 4.68 8.57 8.37
C SER A 82 3.38 8.54 9.17
N ILE A 83 2.24 8.58 8.47
CA ILE A 83 0.92 8.55 9.10
C ILE A 83 0.20 7.27 8.71
N ARG A 84 -0.39 6.61 9.70
CA ARG A 84 -1.33 5.50 9.50
C ARG A 84 -2.67 5.86 10.13
N ILE A 85 -3.74 5.68 9.36
CA ILE A 85 -5.12 5.83 9.82
C ILE A 85 -5.78 4.47 9.71
N ASN A 86 -6.17 3.89 10.84
CA ASN A 86 -6.99 2.69 10.88
C ASN A 86 -8.44 3.10 11.13
N ALA A 87 -9.37 2.51 10.39
CA ALA A 87 -10.80 2.61 10.60
C ALA A 87 -11.34 1.25 11.07
N PHE A 88 -12.09 1.26 12.14
CA PHE A 88 -12.69 0.06 12.75
C PHE A 88 -13.99 0.44 13.48
N ALA A 89 -14.84 -0.52 13.79
CA ALA A 89 -16.04 -0.27 14.55
C ALA A 89 -16.01 -1.05 15.87
N ARG A 90 -16.30 -0.37 16.98
CA ARG A 90 -16.45 -0.99 18.31
C ARG A 90 -17.81 -1.64 18.47
N ASP A 91 -18.84 -1.01 17.93
CA ASP A 91 -20.18 -1.61 17.83
C ASP A 91 -20.19 -2.63 16.70
N ARG A 92 -20.63 -3.84 17.00
CA ARG A 92 -20.68 -4.92 16.03
C ARG A 92 -22.01 -5.04 15.29
N ALA A 93 -22.91 -4.09 15.45
CA ALA A 93 -24.21 -4.06 14.76
C ALA A 93 -24.07 -4.09 13.22
N PHE A 94 -22.91 -3.68 12.69
CA PHE A 94 -22.60 -3.78 11.26
C PHE A 94 -22.65 -5.24 10.75
N VAL A 95 -22.38 -6.23 11.58
CA VAL A 95 -22.44 -7.66 11.21
C VAL A 95 -23.87 -8.07 10.83
N ASP A 96 -24.86 -7.43 11.45
CA ASP A 96 -26.30 -7.63 11.18
C ASP A 96 -26.83 -6.67 10.10
N GLY A 97 -25.94 -5.94 9.42
CA GLY A 97 -26.28 -5.00 8.36
C GLY A 97 -26.69 -3.60 8.84
N THR A 98 -26.63 -3.33 10.14
CA THR A 98 -26.89 -1.98 10.67
C THR A 98 -25.68 -1.08 10.41
N PRO A 99 -25.83 0.07 9.72
CA PRO A 99 -24.72 0.98 9.51
C PRO A 99 -24.13 1.49 10.83
N VAL A 100 -22.80 1.44 10.95
CA VAL A 100 -22.06 1.92 12.13
C VAL A 100 -21.00 2.89 11.68
N GLU A 101 -20.95 4.06 12.29
CA GLU A 101 -19.90 5.04 12.06
C GLU A 101 -18.57 4.51 12.63
N PRO A 102 -17.51 4.40 11.81
CA PRO A 102 -16.24 3.86 12.29
C PRO A 102 -15.47 4.86 13.17
N ASP A 103 -14.75 4.31 14.13
CA ASP A 103 -13.71 4.99 14.86
C ASP A 103 -12.44 5.10 14.01
N LEU A 104 -11.69 6.18 14.17
CA LEU A 104 -10.44 6.43 13.47
C LEU A 104 -9.27 6.47 14.47
N LEU A 105 -8.32 5.56 14.29
CA LEU A 105 -7.08 5.54 15.06
C LEU A 105 -5.95 6.08 14.18
N LEU A 106 -5.43 7.24 14.53
CA LEU A 106 -4.29 7.88 13.88
C LEU A 106 -3.01 7.54 14.64
N THR A 107 -1.99 7.14 13.91
CA THR A 107 -0.64 6.91 14.44
C THR A 107 0.36 7.69 13.60
N LEU A 108 1.13 8.55 14.25
CA LEU A 108 2.20 9.34 13.66
C LEU A 108 3.55 8.80 14.13
N THR A 109 4.43 8.55 13.18
CA THR A 109 5.80 8.07 13.44
C THR A 109 6.81 8.90 12.64
N ASP A 110 8.09 8.71 12.94
CA ASP A 110 9.16 9.20 12.06
C ASP A 110 8.90 8.77 10.62
N PRO A 111 9.37 9.53 9.65
CA PRO A 111 9.33 9.12 8.25
C PRO A 111 9.97 7.74 8.08
N ILE A 112 9.36 6.91 7.23
CA ILE A 112 9.99 5.67 6.82
C ILE A 112 10.74 5.96 5.52
N GLU A 113 12.04 5.68 5.53
CA GLU A 113 12.88 5.87 4.36
C GLU A 113 12.78 4.65 3.43
N PRO A 114 12.90 4.88 2.10
CA PRO A 114 12.96 3.79 1.11
C PRO A 114 14.07 2.77 1.42
N ALA A 115 13.87 1.55 0.95
CA ALA A 115 14.90 0.51 1.06
C ALA A 115 16.13 0.88 0.22
N SER A 116 17.32 0.64 0.76
CA SER A 116 18.59 0.93 0.06
C SER A 116 18.99 -0.16 -0.93
N GLU A 117 18.52 -1.38 -0.72
CA GLU A 117 18.92 -2.56 -1.51
C GLU A 117 17.73 -3.16 -2.24
N PRO A 118 17.93 -3.55 -3.52
CA PRO A 118 16.91 -4.26 -4.28
C PRO A 118 16.58 -5.61 -3.64
N PRO A 119 15.30 -5.92 -3.34
CA PRO A 119 14.93 -7.17 -2.71
C PRO A 119 14.95 -8.36 -3.66
N ARG A 120 15.25 -9.54 -3.10
CA ARG A 120 15.08 -10.84 -3.71
C ARG A 120 13.73 -11.41 -3.29
N LEU A 121 12.90 -11.77 -4.26
CA LEU A 121 11.53 -12.21 -4.02
C LEU A 121 11.40 -13.73 -4.16
N LEU A 122 10.65 -14.34 -3.25
CA LEU A 122 10.19 -15.73 -3.37
C LEU A 122 8.77 -15.74 -3.90
N ALA A 123 8.52 -16.38 -5.04
CA ALA A 123 7.19 -16.56 -5.57
C ALA A 123 6.40 -17.58 -4.71
N VAL A 124 5.18 -17.19 -4.30
CA VAL A 124 4.30 -17.98 -3.43
C VAL A 124 2.90 -17.95 -4.02
N GLU A 125 2.26 -19.12 -4.14
CA GLU A 125 0.84 -19.19 -4.50
C GLU A 125 0.01 -18.65 -3.32
N HIS A 126 -0.60 -17.48 -3.54
CA HIS A 126 -1.39 -16.81 -2.52
C HIS A 126 -2.38 -15.83 -3.16
N GLU A 127 -3.63 -15.90 -2.75
CA GLU A 127 -4.68 -14.95 -3.11
C GLU A 127 -5.22 -14.30 -1.84
N ARG A 128 -5.34 -12.98 -1.85
CA ARG A 128 -5.89 -12.24 -0.70
C ARG A 128 -7.41 -12.34 -0.67
N THR A 129 -7.96 -12.48 0.51
CA THR A 129 -9.39 -12.25 0.74
C THR A 129 -9.68 -10.75 0.58
N ALA A 130 -10.71 -10.39 -0.19
CA ALA A 130 -11.09 -9.00 -0.47
C ALA A 130 -9.87 -8.13 -0.88
N PRO A 131 -9.17 -8.47 -1.97
CA PRO A 131 -7.90 -7.84 -2.34
C PRO A 131 -8.01 -6.33 -2.56
N HIS A 132 -9.16 -5.83 -3.00
CA HIS A 132 -9.45 -4.42 -3.20
C HIS A 132 -9.48 -3.60 -1.90
N LEU A 133 -9.61 -4.27 -0.74
CA LEU A 133 -9.58 -3.63 0.57
C LEU A 133 -8.17 -3.68 1.19
N LYS A 134 -7.73 -2.55 1.75
CA LYS A 134 -6.55 -2.52 2.61
C LYS A 134 -6.97 -2.84 4.05
N HIS A 135 -7.45 -4.07 4.25
CA HIS A 135 -8.00 -4.52 5.53
C HIS A 135 -6.90 -4.83 6.56
N THR A 136 -7.27 -4.78 7.84
CA THR A 136 -6.34 -5.03 8.97
C THR A 136 -6.01 -6.51 9.19
N GLY A 137 -6.73 -7.42 8.55
CA GLY A 137 -6.46 -8.86 8.57
C GLY A 137 -5.20 -9.23 7.78
N THR A 138 -4.04 -8.77 8.22
CA THR A 138 -2.75 -8.94 7.51
C THR A 138 -1.98 -10.19 7.94
N PHE A 139 -2.62 -11.14 8.62
CA PHE A 139 -1.96 -12.35 9.09
C PHE A 139 -1.26 -13.11 7.95
N SER A 140 -1.98 -13.41 6.86
CA SER A 140 -1.42 -14.16 5.73
C SER A 140 -0.22 -13.44 5.09
N LEU A 141 -0.33 -12.13 4.88
CA LEU A 141 0.75 -11.32 4.33
C LEU A 141 2.01 -11.39 5.20
N THR A 142 1.86 -11.19 6.52
CA THR A 142 2.96 -11.27 7.48
C THR A 142 3.55 -12.68 7.55
N HIS A 143 2.68 -13.70 7.47
CA HIS A 143 3.11 -15.10 7.47
C HIS A 143 3.96 -15.43 6.24
N GLU A 144 3.55 -15.02 5.05
CA GLU A 144 4.30 -15.28 3.82
C GLU A 144 5.61 -14.48 3.74
N ILE A 145 5.65 -13.22 4.22
CA ILE A 145 6.92 -12.48 4.40
C ILE A 145 7.87 -13.28 5.30
N ARG A 146 7.37 -13.74 6.43
CA ARG A 146 8.20 -14.51 7.39
C ARG A 146 8.73 -15.79 6.76
N ARG A 147 7.89 -16.53 6.01
CA ARG A 147 8.32 -17.75 5.31
C ARG A 147 9.39 -17.47 4.27
N ALA A 148 9.21 -16.43 3.46
CA ALA A 148 10.20 -16.00 2.48
C ALA A 148 11.54 -15.65 3.14
N ARG A 149 11.50 -14.89 4.25
CA ARG A 149 12.73 -14.53 5.00
C ARG A 149 13.44 -15.73 5.62
N LEU A 150 12.70 -16.68 6.16
CA LEU A 150 13.29 -17.93 6.68
C LEU A 150 13.92 -18.78 5.57
N ALA A 151 13.46 -18.65 4.33
CA ALA A 151 14.03 -19.28 3.15
C ALA A 151 15.18 -18.47 2.52
N GLY A 152 15.58 -17.33 3.13
CA GLY A 152 16.72 -16.52 2.67
C GLY A 152 16.37 -15.45 1.64
N TYR A 153 15.09 -15.14 1.45
CA TYR A 153 14.59 -14.07 0.58
C TYR A 153 14.15 -12.86 1.41
N ASP A 154 13.95 -11.73 0.74
CA ASP A 154 13.65 -10.48 1.44
C ASP A 154 12.14 -10.24 1.54
N ASN A 155 11.35 -10.75 0.55
CA ASN A 155 9.91 -10.62 0.49
C ASN A 155 9.25 -11.76 -0.31
N ALA A 156 7.91 -11.88 -0.24
CA ALA A 156 7.12 -12.79 -1.04
C ALA A 156 6.47 -12.05 -2.21
N LEU A 157 6.55 -12.64 -3.42
CA LEU A 157 5.76 -12.28 -4.58
C LEU A 157 4.61 -13.26 -4.70
N PHE A 158 3.38 -12.77 -4.83
CA PHE A 158 2.21 -13.60 -4.94
C PHE A 158 1.85 -13.87 -6.40
N TYR A 159 1.38 -15.08 -6.65
CA TYR A 159 0.72 -15.48 -7.89
C TYR A 159 -0.56 -16.26 -7.57
N ASN A 160 -1.54 -16.19 -8.44
CA ASN A 160 -2.84 -16.85 -8.28
C ASN A 160 -2.77 -18.32 -8.72
N ARG A 161 -3.90 -19.04 -8.59
CA ARG A 161 -4.02 -20.48 -8.95
C ARG A 161 -3.79 -20.77 -10.43
N ASP A 162 -3.99 -19.77 -11.29
CA ASP A 162 -3.75 -19.88 -12.73
C ASP A 162 -2.28 -19.63 -13.08
N GLY A 163 -1.43 -19.37 -12.08
CA GLY A 163 0.00 -19.12 -12.25
C GLY A 163 0.33 -17.69 -12.68
N HIS A 164 -0.60 -16.74 -12.54
CA HIS A 164 -0.37 -15.34 -12.90
C HIS A 164 0.06 -14.52 -11.69
N VAL A 165 1.10 -13.70 -11.87
CA VAL A 165 1.59 -12.76 -10.86
C VAL A 165 0.50 -11.78 -10.48
N SER A 166 0.41 -11.46 -9.18
CA SER A 166 -0.53 -10.47 -8.66
C SER A 166 0.19 -9.28 -8.00
N GLU A 167 0.60 -9.41 -6.77
CA GLU A 167 1.26 -8.36 -6.00
C GLU A 167 2.30 -8.97 -5.05
N ALA A 168 3.14 -8.17 -4.41
CA ALA A 168 3.96 -8.65 -3.31
C ALA A 168 3.26 -8.36 -1.97
N SER A 169 3.76 -8.92 -0.88
CA SER A 169 3.05 -8.96 0.41
C SER A 169 2.56 -7.60 0.94
N ILE A 170 3.29 -6.52 0.69
CA ILE A 170 2.92 -5.14 1.08
C ILE A 170 3.13 -4.12 -0.04
N TRP A 171 3.25 -4.60 -1.28
CA TRP A 171 3.60 -3.82 -2.47
C TRP A 171 2.75 -4.23 -3.66
N ASN A 172 2.42 -3.28 -4.53
CA ASN A 172 2.14 -3.65 -5.91
C ASN A 172 3.45 -3.88 -6.65
N ILE A 173 3.39 -4.59 -7.77
CA ILE A 173 4.52 -4.82 -8.65
C ILE A 173 4.19 -4.33 -10.06
N CYS A 174 5.17 -3.75 -10.75
CA CYS A 174 5.11 -3.54 -12.18
C CYS A 174 6.41 -3.99 -12.85
N PHE A 175 6.33 -4.22 -14.14
CA PHE A 175 7.44 -4.66 -14.96
C PHE A 175 7.72 -3.61 -16.04
N ALA A 176 8.95 -3.52 -16.48
CA ALA A 176 9.36 -2.64 -17.57
C ALA A 176 9.79 -3.46 -18.78
N THR A 177 9.29 -3.10 -19.95
CA THR A 177 9.84 -3.49 -21.24
C THR A 177 10.77 -2.39 -21.76
N GLU A 178 11.08 -2.38 -23.05
CA GLU A 178 11.84 -1.30 -23.68
C GLU A 178 11.06 0.00 -23.75
N ASP A 179 9.74 -0.09 -23.94
CA ASP A 179 8.89 1.03 -24.36
C ASP A 179 7.70 1.29 -23.44
N ARG A 180 7.41 0.43 -22.44
CA ARG A 180 6.23 0.58 -21.59
C ARG A 180 6.39 0.00 -20.19
N ILE A 181 5.45 0.39 -19.32
CA ILE A 181 5.29 -0.17 -17.98
C ILE A 181 4.08 -1.11 -17.98
N VAL A 182 4.26 -2.33 -17.47
CA VAL A 182 3.28 -3.41 -17.48
C VAL A 182 2.86 -3.74 -16.05
N TRP A 183 1.56 -3.75 -15.81
CA TRP A 183 0.95 -4.11 -14.54
C TRP A 183 0.24 -5.45 -14.62
N PRO A 184 0.29 -6.29 -13.57
CA PRO A 184 -0.52 -7.51 -13.53
C PRO A 184 -2.01 -7.22 -13.57
N ALA A 185 -2.76 -7.95 -14.43
CA ALA A 185 -4.23 -7.90 -14.51
C ALA A 185 -4.89 -8.86 -13.52
N ALA A 186 -4.32 -9.01 -12.33
CA ALA A 186 -4.85 -9.83 -11.26
C ALA A 186 -5.67 -8.99 -10.27
N GLU A 187 -6.46 -9.66 -9.45
CA GLU A 187 -7.12 -9.03 -8.31
C GLU A 187 -6.09 -8.64 -7.26
N VAL A 188 -5.79 -7.35 -7.15
CA VAL A 188 -4.78 -6.77 -6.26
C VAL A 188 -5.38 -5.61 -5.47
N LEU A 189 -4.66 -5.17 -4.45
CA LEU A 189 -4.98 -3.89 -3.83
C LEU A 189 -4.69 -2.77 -4.84
N PRO A 190 -5.68 -1.88 -5.16
CA PRO A 190 -5.39 -0.65 -5.89
C PRO A 190 -4.61 0.31 -4.97
N GLY A 191 -3.28 0.13 -4.97
CA GLY A 191 -2.36 0.91 -4.14
C GLY A 191 -2.35 2.37 -4.55
N ILE A 192 -2.32 3.30 -3.59
CA ILE A 192 -2.34 4.74 -3.91
C ILE A 192 -1.14 5.11 -4.79
N THR A 193 0.03 4.58 -4.48
CA THR A 193 1.23 4.82 -5.30
C THR A 193 1.09 4.23 -6.71
N MET A 194 0.51 3.02 -6.85
CA MET A 194 0.21 2.44 -8.15
C MET A 194 -0.72 3.36 -8.97
N LEU A 195 -1.82 3.83 -8.39
CA LEU A 195 -2.76 4.74 -9.05
C LEU A 195 -2.10 6.08 -9.41
N THR A 196 -1.29 6.63 -8.50
CA THR A 196 -0.51 7.86 -8.73
C THR A 196 0.49 7.67 -9.88
N LEU A 197 1.19 6.54 -9.93
CA LEU A 197 2.11 6.21 -11.02
C LEU A 197 1.39 6.07 -12.35
N GLN A 198 0.25 5.38 -12.38
CA GLN A 198 -0.55 5.24 -13.61
C GLN A 198 -0.99 6.60 -14.16
N ALA A 199 -1.45 7.50 -13.29
CA ALA A 199 -1.81 8.87 -13.68
C ALA A 199 -0.58 9.68 -14.15
N GLY A 200 0.56 9.50 -13.48
CA GLY A 200 1.81 10.16 -13.88
C GLY A 200 2.37 9.68 -15.21
N LEU A 201 2.33 8.38 -15.48
CA LEU A 201 2.71 7.79 -16.77
C LEU A 201 1.82 8.33 -17.91
N GLU A 202 0.50 8.41 -17.68
CA GLU A 202 -0.43 9.02 -18.61
C GLU A 202 -0.12 10.49 -18.89
N ALA A 203 0.18 11.26 -17.84
CA ALA A 203 0.55 12.68 -17.96
C ALA A 203 1.91 12.92 -18.67
N LEU A 204 2.73 11.89 -18.78
CA LEU A 204 4.00 11.88 -19.52
C LEU A 204 3.90 11.23 -20.89
N ASP A 205 2.70 10.81 -21.32
CA ASP A 205 2.43 10.05 -22.56
C ASP A 205 3.29 8.77 -22.67
N VAL A 206 3.53 8.12 -21.55
CA VAL A 206 4.28 6.86 -21.47
C VAL A 206 3.31 5.68 -21.64
N ALA A 207 3.63 4.79 -22.57
CA ALA A 207 2.84 3.59 -22.79
C ALA A 207 2.76 2.72 -21.54
N ARG A 208 1.55 2.29 -21.19
CA ARG A 208 1.27 1.37 -20.09
C ARG A 208 0.21 0.37 -20.48
N GLU A 209 0.30 -0.81 -19.90
CA GLU A 209 -0.70 -1.85 -20.08
C GLU A 209 -0.94 -2.64 -18.79
N THR A 210 -2.09 -3.29 -18.73
CA THR A 210 -2.44 -4.20 -17.64
C THR A 210 -2.83 -5.52 -18.28
N VAL A 211 -2.06 -6.58 -18.01
CA VAL A 211 -2.19 -7.88 -18.66
C VAL A 211 -1.96 -9.01 -17.67
N ASP A 212 -2.45 -10.20 -17.98
CA ASP A 212 -2.07 -11.40 -17.25
C ASP A 212 -0.59 -11.67 -17.47
N ILE A 213 0.16 -11.77 -16.37
CA ILE A 213 1.60 -12.04 -16.38
C ILE A 213 1.84 -13.45 -15.83
N PRO A 214 2.06 -14.46 -16.67
CA PRO A 214 2.43 -15.77 -16.20
C PRO A 214 3.73 -15.71 -15.38
N LEU A 215 3.81 -16.40 -14.24
CA LEU A 215 5.01 -16.45 -13.42
C LEU A 215 6.23 -16.97 -14.22
N THR A 216 5.99 -17.80 -15.21
CA THR A 216 7.03 -18.32 -16.12
C THR A 216 7.58 -17.28 -17.10
N ALA A 217 6.83 -16.16 -17.30
CA ALA A 217 7.20 -15.10 -18.24
C ALA A 217 7.83 -13.87 -17.56
N VAL A 218 8.07 -13.90 -16.23
CA VAL A 218 8.69 -12.76 -15.54
C VAL A 218 10.10 -12.45 -16.06
N GLY A 219 10.77 -13.44 -16.65
CA GLY A 219 12.09 -13.27 -17.26
C GLY A 219 12.08 -12.55 -18.62
N ASP A 220 10.93 -12.33 -19.23
CA ASP A 220 10.80 -11.64 -20.52
C ASP A 220 10.86 -10.10 -20.35
N TYR A 221 10.77 -9.62 -19.12
CA TYR A 221 10.84 -8.20 -18.79
C TYR A 221 12.25 -7.76 -18.46
N ARG A 222 12.59 -6.53 -18.81
CA ARG A 222 13.91 -5.93 -18.55
C ARG A 222 14.16 -5.60 -17.09
N ALA A 223 13.09 -5.24 -16.37
CA ALA A 223 13.15 -4.89 -14.95
C ALA A 223 11.80 -5.11 -14.29
N ALA A 224 11.82 -5.25 -12.95
CA ALA A 224 10.63 -5.29 -12.10
C ALA A 224 10.78 -4.28 -10.97
N TYR A 225 9.68 -3.64 -10.58
CA TYR A 225 9.65 -2.63 -9.52
C TYR A 225 8.51 -2.89 -8.55
N LEU A 226 8.82 -2.79 -7.27
CA LEU A 226 7.82 -2.75 -6.20
C LEU A 226 7.41 -1.32 -5.90
N THR A 227 6.13 -1.10 -5.63
CA THR A 227 5.60 0.23 -5.35
C THR A 227 4.69 0.22 -4.12
N ASN A 228 4.90 1.15 -3.21
CA ASN A 228 4.00 1.47 -2.10
C ASN A 228 4.15 2.93 -1.66
N SER A 229 3.52 3.32 -0.56
CA SER A 229 3.58 4.71 -0.07
C SER A 229 4.96 5.14 0.49
N ILE A 230 5.90 4.21 0.65
CA ILE A 230 7.26 4.51 1.13
C ILE A 230 8.19 4.68 -0.07
N ASP A 231 8.11 3.75 -1.02
CA ASP A 231 8.96 3.72 -2.18
C ASP A 231 8.11 3.55 -3.46
N PRO A 232 8.12 4.51 -4.36
CA PRO A 232 7.35 4.42 -5.60
C PRO A 232 8.00 3.54 -6.67
N ALA A 233 9.29 3.21 -6.56
CA ALA A 233 10.05 2.57 -7.64
C ALA A 233 11.21 1.71 -7.10
N LEU A 234 10.97 0.87 -6.10
CA LEU A 234 12.00 -0.02 -5.55
C LEU A 234 12.32 -1.12 -6.58
N PRO A 235 13.52 -1.13 -7.18
CA PRO A 235 13.89 -2.16 -8.13
C PRO A 235 13.98 -3.53 -7.46
N VAL A 236 13.62 -4.59 -8.18
CA VAL A 236 13.71 -5.98 -7.73
C VAL A 236 15.04 -6.59 -8.21
N ALA A 237 15.79 -7.24 -7.33
CA ALA A 237 17.02 -7.93 -7.69
C ALA A 237 16.74 -9.27 -8.38
N SER A 238 15.80 -10.05 -7.85
CA SER A 238 15.46 -11.35 -8.43
C SER A 238 14.09 -11.84 -8.01
N ILE A 239 13.52 -12.71 -8.81
CA ILE A 239 12.31 -13.48 -8.52
C ILE A 239 12.66 -14.96 -8.62
N THR A 240 12.53 -15.70 -7.52
CA THR A 240 12.69 -17.15 -7.48
C THR A 240 11.34 -17.83 -7.44
N SER A 241 11.11 -18.73 -8.37
CA SER A 241 9.90 -19.53 -8.53
C SER A 241 10.25 -21.04 -8.57
N PRO A 242 9.26 -21.94 -8.57
CA PRO A 242 9.52 -23.37 -8.80
C PRO A 242 10.25 -23.67 -10.11
N GLY A 243 10.12 -22.80 -11.12
CA GLY A 243 10.76 -22.93 -12.42
C GLY A 243 12.20 -22.40 -12.49
N GLY A 244 12.71 -21.77 -11.42
CA GLY A 244 14.05 -21.20 -11.36
C GLY A 244 14.07 -19.77 -10.86
N THR A 245 15.22 -19.12 -10.99
CA THR A 245 15.42 -17.73 -10.57
C THR A 245 15.67 -16.83 -11.77
N THR A 246 14.83 -15.79 -11.89
CA THR A 246 15.07 -14.66 -12.80
C THR A 246 15.84 -13.59 -12.04
N GLN A 247 16.97 -13.15 -12.61
CA GLN A 247 17.76 -12.02 -12.11
C GLN A 247 17.44 -10.78 -12.94
N TYR A 248 17.40 -9.61 -12.32
CA TYR A 248 17.24 -8.33 -12.99
C TYR A 248 18.50 -7.49 -12.81
N GLU A 249 19.04 -7.02 -13.91
CA GLU A 249 20.11 -6.02 -13.88
C GLU A 249 19.53 -4.62 -13.60
N PRO A 250 20.30 -3.74 -12.95
CA PRO A 250 19.88 -2.37 -12.73
C PRO A 250 19.49 -1.69 -14.06
N ASN A 251 18.30 -1.11 -14.10
CA ASN A 251 17.80 -0.38 -15.26
C ASN A 251 17.50 1.08 -14.87
N PRO A 252 18.51 1.97 -14.93
CA PRO A 252 18.36 3.34 -14.49
C PRO A 252 17.35 4.15 -15.31
N ASP A 253 17.17 3.85 -16.58
CA ASP A 253 16.24 4.56 -17.46
C ASP A 253 14.78 4.31 -17.04
N SER A 254 14.39 3.06 -16.85
CA SER A 254 13.03 2.75 -16.39
C SER A 254 12.81 3.16 -14.94
N ALA A 255 13.84 3.10 -14.07
CA ALA A 255 13.75 3.61 -12.71
C ALA A 255 13.52 5.14 -12.69
N ALA A 256 14.26 5.89 -13.50
CA ALA A 256 14.09 7.34 -13.64
C ALA A 256 12.73 7.69 -14.23
N LEU A 257 12.23 6.91 -15.20
CA LEU A 257 10.90 7.06 -15.79
C LEU A 257 9.79 6.91 -14.73
N ILE A 258 9.82 5.85 -13.94
CA ILE A 258 8.82 5.59 -12.90
C ILE A 258 8.89 6.66 -11.81
N ALA A 259 10.11 7.04 -11.36
CA ALA A 259 10.28 8.10 -10.40
C ALA A 259 9.77 9.45 -10.93
N GLY A 260 10.05 9.77 -12.21
CA GLY A 260 9.54 10.96 -12.89
C GLY A 260 8.02 10.98 -12.99
N ALA A 261 7.41 9.86 -13.32
CA ALA A 261 5.95 9.70 -13.35
C ALA A 261 5.32 9.94 -11.97
N TYR A 262 5.91 9.39 -10.91
CA TYR A 262 5.46 9.67 -9.55
C TYR A 262 5.55 11.16 -9.20
N LEU A 263 6.65 11.82 -9.53
CA LEU A 263 6.88 13.23 -9.23
C LEU A 263 5.99 14.16 -10.08
N LYS A 264 5.47 13.69 -11.22
CA LYS A 264 4.56 14.46 -12.08
C LYS A 264 3.25 14.82 -11.38
N ILE A 265 2.79 13.97 -10.47
CA ILE A 265 1.59 14.23 -9.69
C ILE A 265 1.95 15.14 -8.49
N PRO A 266 1.30 16.29 -8.32
CA PRO A 266 1.67 17.23 -7.28
C PRO A 266 1.38 16.71 -5.87
N LEU A 267 2.12 17.23 -4.90
CA LEU A 267 1.78 17.10 -3.49
C LEU A 267 0.55 17.96 -3.16
N GLN A 268 -0.33 17.45 -2.31
CA GLN A 268 -1.55 18.10 -1.85
C GLN A 268 -1.39 18.47 -0.37
N GLU A 269 -1.85 19.65 0.02
CA GLU A 269 -1.83 20.11 1.42
C GLU A 269 -2.90 19.39 2.25
N ILE A 270 -2.55 19.08 3.49
CA ILE A 270 -3.48 18.51 4.49
C ILE A 270 -4.36 19.59 5.09
#